data_16330545ed9a34ca7a28251dd74ea2e6
#
_entry.id   16330545ed9a34ca7a28251dd74ea2e6
#
_cell.length_a   1.000
_cell.length_b   1.000
_cell.length_c   1.000
_cell.angle_alpha   90.00
_cell.angle_beta   90.00
_cell.angle_gamma   90.00
#
_symmetry.space_group_name_H-M   'P 1'
#
loop_
_entity.id
_entity.type
_entity.pdbx_description
1 polymer ?
#
loop_
_entity_poly.entity_id
_entity_poly.type
_entity_poly.pdbx_seq_one_letter_code
_entity_poly.pdbx_strand_id
1 'polypeptide(L)'
;EITNRLVGSEMCIRDREGLVSNSKMELRDDKVAVTFMGQADLVGRYKGKGLVIELKTGQESKDDLTEAELYALGAKLLLKEDEVYVFHIYTNKDGGKLKKRKFGESEFDSITKKFEDKAQRIANWNPNDSLSPPYNTGEWCSNCDYQTTCPEYR
;
A
#
# COMPACT_ATOMS: atom_id res chain seq x y z
N GLU A 1 -9.42 -12.54 -8.02
CA GLU A 1 -8.12 -12.21 -8.64
C GLU A 1 -7.92 -10.70 -8.54
N ILE A 2 -6.80 -10.28 -7.97
CA ILE A 2 -6.45 -8.86 -7.90
C ILE A 2 -5.86 -8.46 -9.24
N THR A 3 -6.47 -7.46 -9.87
CA THR A 3 -6.00 -6.87 -11.11
C THR A 3 -5.50 -5.45 -10.86
N ASN A 4 -4.63 -4.96 -11.74
CA ASN A 4 -4.14 -3.58 -11.68
C ASN A 4 -4.74 -2.78 -12.84
N ARG A 5 -5.38 -1.66 -12.49
CA ARG A 5 -5.76 -0.64 -13.47
C ARG A 5 -4.92 0.60 -13.24
N LEU A 6 -4.16 0.95 -14.24
CA LEU A 6 -3.28 2.10 -14.22
C LEU A 6 -4.05 3.37 -14.63
N VAL A 7 -3.84 4.45 -13.88
CA VAL A 7 -4.36 5.76 -14.21
C VAL A 7 -3.19 6.74 -14.32
N GLY A 8 -2.94 7.25 -15.51
CA GLY A 8 -1.88 8.24 -15.75
C GLY A 8 -0.66 7.66 -16.46
N SER A 9 0.44 8.32 -16.52
CA SER A 9 1.71 8.12 -17.26
C SER A 9 2.28 6.69 -17.46
N GLU A 10 1.43 5.70 -17.66
CA GLU A 10 1.71 4.26 -17.71
C GLU A 10 2.68 3.84 -18.81
N MET A 11 2.57 4.48 -19.99
CA MET A 11 3.40 4.11 -21.13
C MET A 11 4.90 4.40 -20.93
N CYS A 12 5.23 5.31 -20.00
CA CYS A 12 6.63 5.69 -19.75
C CYS A 12 7.37 4.74 -18.80
N ILE A 13 6.64 4.03 -17.91
CA ILE A 13 7.27 3.18 -16.88
C ILE A 13 7.49 1.75 -17.39
N ARG A 14 6.62 1.29 -18.31
CA ARG A 14 6.52 -0.14 -18.65
C ARG A 14 7.73 -0.69 -19.39
N ASP A 15 8.36 0.11 -20.25
CA ASP A 15 9.37 -0.37 -21.20
C ASP A 15 10.74 0.28 -21.04
N ARG A 16 10.95 1.12 -20.01
CA ARG A 16 12.20 1.85 -19.80
C ARG A 16 12.77 1.64 -18.41
N GLU A 17 14.08 1.58 -18.34
CA GLU A 17 14.81 1.77 -17.09
C GLU A 17 14.61 3.22 -16.61
N GLY A 18 14.33 3.40 -15.34
CA GLY A 18 14.14 4.72 -14.74
C GLY A 18 13.02 4.74 -13.70
N LEU A 19 12.82 5.90 -13.12
CA LEU A 19 11.84 6.16 -12.08
C LEU A 19 10.85 7.24 -12.54
N VAL A 20 9.58 7.07 -12.17
CA VAL A 20 8.52 8.05 -12.38
C VAL A 20 7.97 8.49 -11.04
N SER A 21 7.84 9.80 -10.88
CA SER A 21 7.34 10.41 -9.64
C SER A 21 5.81 10.37 -9.54
N ASN A 22 5.33 10.35 -8.30
CA ASN A 22 3.89 10.42 -7.96
C ASN A 22 3.05 9.35 -8.69
N SER A 23 3.56 8.13 -8.76
CA SER A 23 2.88 7.05 -9.46
C SER A 23 1.71 6.52 -8.65
N LYS A 24 0.50 6.67 -9.20
CA LYS A 24 -0.71 6.07 -8.63
C LYS A 24 -0.78 4.60 -8.99
N MET A 25 -1.08 3.78 -8.00
CA MET A 25 -1.29 2.36 -8.14
C MET A 25 -2.68 2.00 -7.62
N GLU A 26 -3.43 1.26 -8.42
CA GLU A 26 -4.76 0.77 -8.07
C GLU A 26 -4.77 -0.75 -8.15
N LEU A 27 -5.06 -1.40 -7.03
CA LEU A 27 -5.24 -2.84 -6.95
C LEU A 27 -6.73 -3.14 -6.78
N ARG A 28 -7.34 -3.72 -7.79
CA ARG A 28 -8.76 -4.05 -7.78
C ARG A 28 -8.95 -5.55 -7.58
N ASP A 29 -9.77 -5.91 -6.59
CA ASP A 29 -10.34 -7.25 -6.49
C ASP A 29 -11.66 -7.29 -7.25
N ASP A 30 -11.65 -7.93 -8.42
CA ASP A 30 -12.82 -7.99 -9.30
C ASP A 30 -13.95 -8.87 -8.74
N LYS A 31 -13.66 -9.80 -7.83
CA LYS A 31 -14.67 -10.67 -7.21
C LYS A 31 -15.58 -9.91 -6.28
N VAL A 32 -15.06 -8.92 -5.57
CA VAL A 32 -15.80 -8.15 -4.56
C VAL A 32 -15.89 -6.65 -4.89
N ALA A 33 -15.37 -6.24 -6.05
CA ALA A 33 -15.38 -4.85 -6.53
C ALA A 33 -14.73 -3.84 -5.56
N VAL A 34 -13.73 -4.28 -4.79
CA VAL A 34 -12.96 -3.42 -3.88
C VAL A 34 -11.68 -2.98 -4.57
N THR A 35 -11.34 -1.71 -4.46
CA THR A 35 -10.11 -1.13 -5.00
C THR A 35 -9.26 -0.56 -3.87
N PHE A 36 -8.02 -1.01 -3.78
CA PHE A 36 -7.00 -0.37 -2.96
C PHE A 36 -6.23 0.63 -3.81
N MET A 37 -6.05 1.83 -3.30
CA MET A 37 -5.29 2.87 -3.98
C MET A 37 -4.08 3.26 -3.16
N GLY A 38 -2.95 3.46 -3.84
CA GLY A 38 -1.73 3.98 -3.26
C GLY A 38 -1.04 4.92 -4.24
N GLN A 39 -0.27 5.85 -3.72
CA GLN A 39 0.56 6.75 -4.52
C GLN A 39 1.94 6.76 -3.92
N ALA A 40 2.90 6.16 -4.62
CA ALA A 40 4.30 6.19 -4.22
C ALA A 40 5.01 7.40 -4.85
N ASP A 41 5.99 7.94 -4.13
CA ASP A 41 6.77 9.08 -4.62
C ASP A 41 7.53 8.75 -5.90
N LEU A 42 8.17 7.59 -5.96
CA LEU A 42 8.90 7.13 -7.16
C LEU A 42 8.67 5.64 -7.40
N VAL A 43 8.33 5.28 -8.63
CA VAL A 43 8.18 3.87 -9.08
C VAL A 43 8.89 3.70 -10.41
N GLY A 44 9.54 2.57 -10.60
CA GLY A 44 10.19 2.25 -11.88
C GLY A 44 11.04 1.00 -11.86
N ARG A 45 11.97 0.92 -12.80
CA ARG A 45 12.87 -0.21 -12.99
C ARG A 45 14.32 0.19 -12.79
N TYR A 46 15.08 -0.76 -12.24
CA TYR A 46 16.52 -0.68 -12.19
C TYR A 46 17.12 -2.07 -12.26
N LYS A 47 17.93 -2.31 -13.29
CA LYS A 47 18.61 -3.60 -13.56
C LYS A 47 17.66 -4.80 -13.58
N GLY A 48 16.53 -4.66 -14.29
CA GLY A 48 15.52 -5.71 -14.42
C GLY A 48 14.77 -6.04 -13.15
N LYS A 49 14.65 -5.09 -12.23
CA LYS A 49 13.93 -5.25 -10.97
C LYS A 49 13.00 -4.07 -10.75
N GLY A 50 11.85 -4.33 -10.15
CA GLY A 50 10.95 -3.27 -9.72
C GLY A 50 11.54 -2.49 -8.56
N LEU A 51 11.35 -1.18 -8.59
CA LEU A 51 11.84 -0.26 -7.58
C LEU A 51 10.72 0.70 -7.17
N VAL A 52 10.53 0.82 -5.86
CA VAL A 52 9.66 1.82 -5.25
C VAL A 52 10.45 2.59 -4.22
N ILE A 53 10.34 3.91 -4.24
CA ILE A 53 10.94 4.79 -3.23
C ILE A 53 9.85 5.67 -2.65
N GLU A 54 9.79 5.71 -1.32
CA GLU A 54 8.85 6.49 -0.53
C GLU A 54 9.61 7.34 0.47
N LEU A 55 9.34 8.64 0.46
CA LEU A 55 9.93 9.62 1.38
C LEU A 55 9.02 9.79 2.60
N LYS A 56 9.58 9.64 3.78
CA LYS A 56 8.87 9.75 5.05
C LYS A 56 9.43 10.90 5.88
N THR A 57 8.60 11.87 6.22
CA THR A 57 8.98 13.00 7.11
C THR A 57 8.86 12.66 8.59
N GLY A 58 8.17 11.56 8.93
CA GLY A 58 7.95 11.09 10.30
C GLY A 58 8.90 9.99 10.74
N GLN A 59 8.57 9.39 11.87
CA GLN A 59 9.24 8.19 12.39
C GLN A 59 8.67 6.93 11.75
N GLU A 60 9.43 5.85 11.80
CA GLU A 60 8.97 4.53 11.37
C GLU A 60 7.76 4.07 12.15
N SER A 61 6.74 3.57 11.45
CA SER A 61 5.52 3.02 12.03
C SER A 61 5.32 1.54 11.67
N LYS A 62 4.40 0.88 12.37
CA LYS A 62 4.01 -0.51 12.06
C LYS A 62 3.28 -0.59 10.71
N ASP A 63 2.61 0.48 10.32
CA ASP A 63 1.82 0.54 9.09
C ASP A 63 2.70 0.62 7.84
N ASP A 64 3.96 1.07 7.98
CA ASP A 64 4.93 1.15 6.87
C ASP A 64 5.18 -0.21 6.20
N LEU A 65 5.03 -1.33 6.92
CA LEU A 65 5.12 -2.65 6.32
C LEU A 65 3.94 -2.94 5.39
N THR A 66 2.72 -2.65 5.83
CA THR A 66 1.51 -2.86 5.01
C THR A 66 1.51 -1.96 3.78
N GLU A 67 1.98 -0.73 3.91
CA GLU A 67 2.17 0.18 2.80
C GLU A 67 3.22 -0.34 1.80
N ALA A 68 4.37 -0.81 2.32
CA ALA A 68 5.41 -1.41 1.46
C ALA A 68 4.90 -2.64 0.69
N GLU A 69 4.09 -3.49 1.32
CA GLU A 69 3.45 -4.63 0.68
C GLU A 69 2.49 -4.19 -0.44
N LEU A 70 1.66 -3.17 -0.19
CA LEU A 70 0.75 -2.61 -1.20
C LEU A 70 1.53 -2.06 -2.40
N TYR A 71 2.56 -1.27 -2.13
CA TYR A 71 3.41 -0.70 -3.17
C TYR A 71 4.18 -1.76 -3.96
N ALA A 72 4.70 -2.79 -3.26
CA ALA A 72 5.41 -3.88 -3.92
C ALA A 72 4.49 -4.67 -4.85
N LEU A 73 3.27 -5.00 -4.40
CA LEU A 73 2.28 -5.71 -5.21
C LEU A 73 1.84 -4.86 -6.41
N GLY A 74 1.57 -3.57 -6.19
CA GLY A 74 1.24 -2.63 -7.24
C GLY A 74 2.35 -2.51 -8.28
N ALA A 75 3.60 -2.35 -7.84
CA ALA A 75 4.75 -2.28 -8.73
C ALA A 75 5.00 -3.58 -9.50
N LYS A 76 4.84 -4.77 -8.85
CA LYS A 76 4.91 -6.07 -9.53
C LYS A 76 3.94 -6.15 -10.70
N LEU A 77 2.68 -5.83 -10.44
CA LEU A 77 1.63 -5.91 -11.47
C LEU A 77 1.83 -4.86 -12.58
N LEU A 78 2.27 -3.66 -12.20
CA LEU A 78 2.56 -2.56 -13.12
C LEU A 78 3.74 -2.87 -14.03
N LEU A 79 4.86 -3.25 -13.44
CA LEU A 79 6.13 -3.40 -14.12
C LEU A 79 6.31 -4.81 -14.71
N LYS A 80 5.50 -5.78 -14.26
CA LYS A 80 5.63 -7.22 -14.58
C LYS A 80 6.99 -7.79 -14.16
N GLU A 81 7.48 -7.36 -13.00
CA GLU A 81 8.73 -7.81 -12.43
C GLU A 81 8.47 -8.79 -11.28
N ASP A 82 9.22 -9.89 -11.22
CA ASP A 82 9.07 -10.91 -10.17
C ASP A 82 9.79 -10.55 -8.88
N GLU A 83 10.63 -9.53 -8.91
CA GLU A 83 11.35 -9.01 -7.76
C GLU A 83 11.17 -7.50 -7.65
N VAL A 84 10.70 -7.03 -6.49
CA VAL A 84 10.50 -5.60 -6.22
C VAL A 84 11.22 -5.20 -4.94
N TYR A 85 11.91 -4.08 -5.00
CA TYR A 85 12.51 -3.42 -3.84
C TYR A 85 11.69 -2.19 -3.46
N VAL A 86 11.35 -2.08 -2.19
CA VAL A 86 10.71 -0.88 -1.61
C VAL A 86 11.69 -0.24 -0.64
N PHE A 87 11.92 1.04 -0.84
CA PHE A 87 12.77 1.88 -0.01
C PHE A 87 11.92 2.93 0.69
N HIS A 88 11.92 2.92 2.03
CA HIS A 88 11.46 4.05 2.83
C HIS A 88 12.66 4.89 3.25
N ILE A 89 12.64 6.16 2.89
CA ILE A 89 13.68 7.13 3.23
C ILE A 89 13.09 8.10 4.24
N TYR A 90 13.45 7.94 5.51
CA TYR A 90 13.00 8.81 6.60
C TYR A 90 13.91 10.02 6.67
N THR A 91 13.34 11.22 6.54
CA THR A 91 14.06 12.51 6.52
C THR A 91 13.89 13.28 7.82
N ASN A 92 13.85 12.58 8.96
CA ASN A 92 13.72 13.20 10.27
C ASN A 92 14.99 14.00 10.65
N LYS A 93 14.86 14.81 11.72
CA LYS A 93 15.92 15.73 12.17
C LYS A 93 17.22 15.05 12.61
N ASP A 94 17.21 13.74 12.84
CA ASP A 94 18.33 12.98 13.40
C ASP A 94 19.24 12.34 12.34
N GLY A 95 19.22 12.82 11.11
CA GLY A 95 20.18 12.44 10.06
C GLY A 95 19.68 11.46 9.02
N GLY A 96 18.41 11.13 9.02
CA GLY A 96 17.79 10.26 8.02
C GLY A 96 18.04 8.77 8.25
N LYS A 97 17.07 7.94 7.86
CA LYS A 97 17.17 6.49 7.94
C LYS A 97 16.67 5.88 6.63
N LEU A 98 17.42 4.94 6.09
CA LEU A 98 17.00 4.16 4.93
C LEU A 98 16.54 2.78 5.39
N LYS A 99 15.34 2.40 5.03
CA LYS A 99 14.84 1.03 5.21
C LYS A 99 14.55 0.42 3.85
N LYS A 100 15.25 -0.66 3.54
CA LYS A 100 15.07 -1.44 2.32
C LYS A 100 14.30 -2.71 2.64
N ARG A 101 13.28 -3.01 1.82
CA ARG A 101 12.60 -4.31 1.81
C ARG A 101 12.66 -4.90 0.42
N LYS A 102 12.83 -6.21 0.34
CA LYS A 102 12.78 -6.98 -0.89
C LYS A 102 11.55 -7.86 -0.85
N PHE A 103 10.85 -7.94 -1.96
CA PHE A 103 9.70 -8.82 -2.17
C PHE A 103 9.96 -9.66 -3.41
N GLY A 104 9.80 -10.97 -3.29
CA GLY A 104 9.93 -11.94 -4.35
C GLY A 104 8.66 -12.77 -4.50
N GLU A 105 8.71 -13.82 -5.31
CA GLU A 105 7.56 -14.64 -5.67
C GLU A 105 6.84 -15.21 -4.43
N SER A 106 7.60 -15.76 -3.48
CA SER A 106 7.05 -16.36 -2.26
C SER A 106 6.29 -15.37 -1.37
N GLU A 107 6.75 -14.12 -1.31
CA GLU A 107 6.08 -13.07 -0.54
C GLU A 107 4.84 -12.57 -1.25
N PHE A 108 4.84 -12.49 -2.58
CA PHE A 108 3.71 -11.97 -3.34
C PHE A 108 2.45 -12.80 -3.21
N ASP A 109 2.54 -14.12 -3.13
CA ASP A 109 1.36 -14.97 -2.91
C ASP A 109 0.71 -14.68 -1.56
N SER A 110 1.52 -14.55 -0.52
CA SER A 110 1.05 -14.19 0.83
C SER A 110 0.45 -12.79 0.88
N ILE A 111 1.09 -11.82 0.22
CA ILE A 111 0.61 -10.43 0.15
C ILE A 111 -0.71 -10.37 -0.61
N THR A 112 -0.81 -11.03 -1.76
CA THR A 112 -2.04 -11.08 -2.57
C THR A 112 -3.20 -11.61 -1.74
N LYS A 113 -3.01 -12.76 -1.06
CA LYS A 113 -4.02 -13.33 -0.18
C LYS A 113 -4.43 -12.37 0.94
N LYS A 114 -3.47 -11.69 1.57
CA LYS A 114 -3.74 -10.69 2.61
C LYS A 114 -4.65 -9.56 2.12
N PHE A 115 -4.43 -9.07 0.89
CA PHE A 115 -5.27 -8.01 0.31
C PHE A 115 -6.62 -8.54 -0.18
N GLU A 116 -6.71 -9.76 -0.71
CA GLU A 116 -7.98 -10.42 -1.01
C GLU A 116 -8.84 -10.59 0.25
N ASP A 117 -8.25 -11.07 1.35
CA ASP A 117 -8.95 -11.21 2.64
C ASP A 117 -9.44 -9.84 3.17
N LYS A 118 -8.64 -8.78 3.02
CA LYS A 118 -9.07 -7.42 3.36
C LYS A 118 -10.21 -6.93 2.47
N ALA A 119 -10.11 -7.15 1.16
CA ALA A 119 -11.16 -6.79 0.21
C ALA A 119 -12.49 -7.48 0.55
N GLN A 120 -12.44 -8.79 0.86
CA GLN A 120 -13.61 -9.56 1.26
C GLN A 120 -14.25 -9.02 2.55
N ARG A 121 -13.43 -8.62 3.54
CA ARG A 121 -13.93 -8.02 4.78
C ARG A 121 -14.60 -6.67 4.53
N ILE A 122 -14.04 -5.84 3.65
CA ILE A 122 -14.61 -4.55 3.26
C ILE A 122 -15.94 -4.76 2.51
N ALA A 123 -15.98 -5.70 1.56
CA ALA A 123 -17.18 -5.98 0.78
C ALA A 123 -18.32 -6.54 1.63
N ASN A 124 -18.01 -7.31 2.66
CA ASN A 124 -18.97 -7.85 3.60
C ASN A 124 -19.36 -6.88 4.73
N TRP A 125 -18.78 -5.69 4.75
CA TRP A 125 -19.10 -4.71 5.75
C TRP A 125 -20.54 -4.22 5.63
N ASN A 126 -21.28 -4.31 6.74
CA ASN A 126 -22.62 -3.79 6.87
C ASN A 126 -22.62 -2.57 7.80
N PRO A 127 -22.88 -1.36 7.31
CA PRO A 127 -22.88 -0.16 8.14
C PRO A 127 -23.97 -0.15 9.24
N ASN A 128 -24.99 -1.01 9.10
CA ASN A 128 -26.06 -1.16 10.10
C ASN A 128 -25.71 -2.19 11.19
N ASP A 129 -24.59 -2.88 11.07
CA ASP A 129 -24.11 -3.82 12.07
C ASP A 129 -23.12 -3.11 12.99
N SER A 130 -23.52 -2.89 14.24
CA SER A 130 -22.71 -2.20 15.26
C SER A 130 -21.37 -2.90 15.57
N LEU A 131 -21.23 -4.17 15.17
CA LEU A 131 -20.02 -4.96 15.37
C LEU A 131 -19.11 -5.00 14.13
N SER A 132 -19.53 -4.36 13.03
CA SER A 132 -18.79 -4.38 11.76
C SER A 132 -18.65 -2.97 11.16
N PRO A 133 -17.44 -2.51 10.88
CA PRO A 133 -16.16 -3.17 11.13
C PRO A 133 -15.77 -3.11 12.62
N PRO A 134 -14.87 -3.98 13.07
CA PRO A 134 -14.36 -3.84 14.43
C PRO A 134 -13.66 -2.49 14.53
N TYR A 135 -14.04 -1.70 15.50
CA TYR A 135 -13.42 -0.40 15.77
C TYR A 135 -11.94 -0.61 16.14
N ASN A 136 -11.10 0.18 15.51
CA ASN A 136 -9.67 0.16 15.82
C ASN A 136 -9.38 1.26 16.83
N THR A 137 -9.52 0.95 18.12
CA THR A 137 -9.26 1.89 19.20
C THR A 137 -7.77 2.02 19.53
N GLY A 138 -7.33 3.20 19.89
CA GLY A 138 -5.94 3.50 20.22
C GLY A 138 -5.73 4.95 20.65
N GLU A 139 -4.47 5.36 20.75
CA GLU A 139 -4.10 6.73 21.15
C GLU A 139 -4.68 7.80 20.21
N TRP A 140 -4.88 7.47 18.93
CA TRP A 140 -5.49 8.35 17.94
C TRP A 140 -6.96 8.67 18.22
N CYS A 141 -7.64 7.90 19.07
CA CYS A 141 -9.03 8.17 19.42
C CYS A 141 -9.21 9.53 20.11
N SER A 142 -8.18 10.02 20.81
CA SER A 142 -8.20 11.34 21.48
C SER A 142 -8.35 12.51 20.50
N ASN A 143 -7.95 12.33 19.24
CA ASN A 143 -8.00 13.34 18.17
C ASN A 143 -8.96 12.94 17.03
N CYS A 144 -9.87 11.98 17.29
CA CYS A 144 -10.79 11.49 16.29
C CYS A 144 -12.04 12.38 16.19
N ASP A 145 -12.39 12.82 15.00
CA ASP A 145 -13.58 13.65 14.74
C ASP A 145 -14.89 12.94 15.08
N TYR A 146 -14.87 11.61 15.13
CA TYR A 146 -16.03 10.75 15.46
C TYR A 146 -16.07 10.33 16.92
N GLN A 147 -15.21 10.87 17.78
CA GLN A 147 -15.06 10.49 19.20
C GLN A 147 -16.39 10.48 19.96
N THR A 148 -17.21 11.52 19.76
CA THR A 148 -18.50 11.69 20.46
C THR A 148 -19.59 10.72 20.02
N THR A 149 -19.46 10.15 18.84
CA THR A 149 -20.43 9.22 18.22
C THR A 149 -19.92 7.78 18.20
N CYS A 150 -18.65 7.57 18.52
CA CYS A 150 -18.03 6.25 18.52
C CYS A 150 -18.47 5.42 19.72
N PRO A 151 -19.08 4.24 19.51
CA PRO A 151 -19.57 3.40 20.63
C PRO A 151 -18.44 2.83 21.49
N GLU A 152 -17.22 2.72 20.96
CA GLU A 152 -16.06 2.17 21.69
C GLU A 152 -15.29 3.22 22.51
N TYR A 153 -15.66 4.49 22.43
CA TYR A 153 -14.98 5.58 23.15
C TYR A 153 -15.68 5.95 24.48
N ARG A 154 -16.59 5.17 24.96
CA ARG A 154 -17.33 5.44 26.22
C ARG A 154 -16.54 5.03 27.45
#